data_c8380a2f22e72ff1def04e60b57a447e
#
_entry.id   c8380a2f22e72ff1def04e60b57a447e
#
_cell.length_a   1.000
_cell.length_b   1.000
_cell.length_c   1.000
_cell.angle_alpha   90.00
_cell.angle_beta   90.00
_cell.angle_gamma   90.00
#
_symmetry.space_group_name_H-M   'P 1'
#
loop_
_entity.id
_entity.type
_entity.pdbx_description
1 polymer ?
#
loop_
_entity_poly.entity_id
_entity_poly.type
_entity_poly.pdbx_seq_one_letter_code
_entity_poly.pdbx_strand_id
1 'polypeptide(L)'
;MTDSRAQAPLEGIAVIGMACRFPGARTVEEFWEALTQGKSGVGPITKFDADAKTPSGEFQFATRIAGEVRNFDELKYVDKKEARRLDPYLKYAMACAVMAVEDSGLDTAKVDATRFGTLIGSGIGGITTLLENHKTILDKGPDRVSPFFVPMLIINMASGLVSMRFNAKGPNSSVVTACATGNHAIGDAFKLIQRGAADAMIAGGAEAIIVPLTIAGFCAMKAMSTRNDEPQKASRPFDAGRDGFVCGEGGGVVVLESLEHAQRRDARIYAEVIGYGMTGDAHHMTAPDPEGDGAARAMAGALADAGIVPGEVGYINAHGTSTPYNDKFETLAIKRVFGEHARKVAVSSTKSMTGHLLGAAGGIEAIASVLALHHGILPPTINYETPDPDCDLDYIPNQARKQDVELALSNAFGFGGTNATLVLRKYRA
;
A
#
# COMPACT_ATOMS: atom_id res chain seq x y z
N MET A 1 -6.45 -38.00 -20.05
CA MET A 1 -7.10 -37.04 -20.94
C MET A 1 -6.72 -35.65 -20.41
N THR A 2 -5.67 -35.07 -20.95
CA THR A 2 -5.18 -33.72 -20.60
C THR A 2 -5.99 -32.76 -21.42
N ASP A 3 -6.94 -32.08 -20.76
CA ASP A 3 -7.72 -30.97 -21.36
C ASP A 3 -6.79 -29.75 -21.51
N SER A 4 -6.09 -29.68 -22.64
CA SER A 4 -5.28 -28.54 -23.02
C SER A 4 -6.19 -27.47 -23.65
N ARG A 5 -7.11 -26.91 -22.88
CA ARG A 5 -7.66 -25.60 -23.21
C ARG A 5 -6.63 -24.56 -22.82
N ALA A 6 -5.78 -24.19 -23.76
CA ALA A 6 -5.10 -22.90 -23.67
C ALA A 6 -6.19 -21.83 -23.57
N GLN A 7 -6.53 -21.41 -22.35
CA GLN A 7 -7.36 -20.24 -22.15
C GLN A 7 -6.61 -19.07 -22.81
N ALA A 8 -7.31 -18.35 -23.70
CA ALA A 8 -6.80 -17.06 -24.17
C ALA A 8 -6.37 -16.22 -22.95
N PRO A 9 -5.28 -15.47 -23.03
CA PRO A 9 -4.87 -14.60 -21.93
C PRO A 9 -6.06 -13.75 -21.52
N LEU A 10 -6.41 -13.82 -20.23
CA LEU A 10 -7.50 -13.04 -19.68
C LEU A 10 -7.20 -11.57 -19.88
N GLU A 11 -8.19 -10.80 -20.31
CA GLU A 11 -8.08 -9.38 -20.59
C GLU A 11 -7.55 -8.62 -19.34
N GLY A 12 -6.64 -7.68 -19.55
CA GLY A 12 -6.16 -6.78 -18.51
C GLY A 12 -7.28 -5.85 -18.02
N ILE A 13 -7.17 -5.39 -16.78
CA ILE A 13 -8.10 -4.43 -16.21
C ILE A 13 -7.43 -3.07 -16.12
N ALA A 14 -8.10 -2.05 -16.68
CA ALA A 14 -7.57 -0.70 -16.77
C ALA A 14 -7.52 0.00 -15.41
N VAL A 15 -6.40 0.65 -15.10
CA VAL A 15 -6.28 1.66 -14.04
C VAL A 15 -6.59 3.00 -14.65
N ILE A 16 -7.76 3.54 -14.37
CA ILE A 16 -8.29 4.76 -14.99
C ILE A 16 -8.22 5.99 -14.10
N GLY A 17 -8.04 5.80 -12.81
CA GLY A 17 -7.88 6.86 -11.84
C GLY A 17 -7.13 6.38 -10.61
N MET A 18 -6.46 7.30 -9.93
CA MET A 18 -5.69 6.99 -8.75
C MET A 18 -5.53 8.22 -7.85
N ALA A 19 -5.45 7.99 -6.55
CA ALA A 19 -5.14 9.03 -5.59
C ALA A 19 -4.45 8.46 -4.37
N CYS A 20 -3.60 9.28 -3.76
CA CYS A 20 -2.94 8.93 -2.53
C CYS A 20 -2.87 10.12 -1.57
N ARG A 21 -2.83 9.77 -0.29
CA ARG A 21 -2.45 10.66 0.80
C ARG A 21 -1.34 9.98 1.56
N PHE A 22 -0.21 10.63 1.67
CA PHE A 22 0.93 10.06 2.37
C PHE A 22 1.79 11.18 2.99
N PRO A 23 2.78 10.83 3.81
CA PRO A 23 3.70 11.80 4.40
C PRO A 23 4.44 12.61 3.33
N GLY A 24 4.21 13.93 3.32
CA GLY A 24 4.94 14.85 2.43
C GLY A 24 4.25 15.23 1.13
N ALA A 25 3.10 14.61 0.74
CA ALA A 25 2.36 15.05 -0.44
C ALA A 25 0.83 14.95 -0.28
N ARG A 26 0.11 15.75 -1.07
CA ARG A 26 -1.33 15.93 -1.01
C ARG A 26 -2.05 15.45 -2.27
N THR A 27 -1.33 15.34 -3.38
CA THR A 27 -1.83 14.89 -4.68
C THR A 27 -0.90 13.84 -5.28
N VAL A 28 -1.36 13.18 -6.35
CA VAL A 28 -0.57 12.18 -7.07
C VAL A 28 0.66 12.83 -7.73
N GLU A 29 0.53 14.06 -8.22
CA GLU A 29 1.63 14.81 -8.83
C GLU A 29 2.71 15.16 -7.78
N GLU A 30 2.31 15.68 -6.61
CA GLU A 30 3.23 15.95 -5.50
C GLU A 30 3.91 14.65 -5.02
N PHE A 31 3.16 13.53 -5.01
CA PHE A 31 3.69 12.21 -4.69
C PHE A 31 4.77 11.78 -5.67
N TRP A 32 4.45 11.85 -6.95
CA TRP A 32 5.39 11.47 -8.00
C TRP A 32 6.65 12.33 -8.00
N GLU A 33 6.48 13.63 -7.84
CA GLU A 33 7.60 14.57 -7.71
C GLU A 33 8.49 14.22 -6.50
N ALA A 34 7.89 13.95 -5.33
CA ALA A 34 8.64 13.57 -4.13
C ALA A 34 9.41 12.26 -4.34
N LEU A 35 8.78 11.25 -4.94
CA LEU A 35 9.43 9.96 -5.22
C LEU A 35 10.60 10.11 -6.21
N THR A 36 10.42 10.83 -7.30
CA THR A 36 11.47 10.99 -8.33
C THR A 36 12.62 11.88 -7.87
N GLN A 37 12.36 12.79 -6.92
CA GLN A 37 13.39 13.62 -6.28
C GLN A 37 14.05 12.97 -5.06
N GLY A 38 13.63 11.77 -4.66
CA GLY A 38 14.17 11.09 -3.48
C GLY A 38 13.86 11.82 -2.16
N LYS A 39 12.72 12.51 -2.08
CA LYS A 39 12.33 13.25 -0.87
C LYS A 39 11.68 12.33 0.16
N SER A 40 12.24 12.29 1.36
CA SER A 40 11.63 11.58 2.49
C SER A 40 10.52 12.40 3.15
N GLY A 41 9.37 11.74 3.40
CA GLY A 41 8.28 12.29 4.20
C GLY A 41 8.37 11.95 5.70
N VAL A 42 9.44 11.28 6.12
CA VAL A 42 9.67 10.87 7.52
C VAL A 42 10.19 12.05 8.34
N GLY A 43 9.66 12.20 9.54
CA GLY A 43 10.08 13.23 10.48
C GLY A 43 9.77 12.85 11.92
N PRO A 44 10.04 13.75 12.90
CA PRO A 44 9.62 13.55 14.27
C PRO A 44 8.11 13.39 14.38
N ILE A 45 7.65 12.51 15.30
CA ILE A 45 6.23 12.36 15.62
C ILE A 45 5.72 13.65 16.26
N THR A 46 4.58 14.16 15.77
CA THR A 46 3.94 15.37 16.29
C THR A 46 2.52 15.14 16.83
N LYS A 47 1.93 13.98 16.57
CA LYS A 47 0.56 13.63 16.99
C LYS A 47 0.42 13.35 18.49
N PHE A 48 1.52 13.02 19.16
CA PHE A 48 1.60 12.87 20.60
C PHE A 48 3.02 13.18 21.09
N ASP A 49 3.22 13.34 22.39
CA ASP A 49 4.54 13.58 22.98
C ASP A 49 5.38 12.29 22.99
N ALA A 50 6.06 12.05 21.86
CA ALA A 50 6.97 10.91 21.70
C ALA A 50 8.31 11.12 22.42
N ASP A 51 8.66 12.36 22.77
CA ASP A 51 9.87 12.73 23.50
C ASP A 51 9.68 12.70 25.02
N ALA A 52 8.50 12.29 25.50
CA ALA A 52 8.23 12.12 26.91
C ALA A 52 9.28 11.22 27.58
N LYS A 53 9.75 11.66 28.77
CA LYS A 53 10.79 10.96 29.54
C LYS A 53 10.22 10.34 30.80
N THR A 54 10.85 9.24 31.21
CA THR A 54 10.64 8.65 32.53
C THR A 54 11.21 9.55 33.64
N PRO A 55 10.87 9.32 34.91
CA PRO A 55 11.51 10.03 36.03
C PRO A 55 13.04 9.85 36.07
N SER A 56 13.59 8.78 35.51
CA SER A 56 15.03 8.54 35.36
C SER A 56 15.67 9.30 34.19
N GLY A 57 14.89 10.01 33.37
CA GLY A 57 15.36 10.81 32.24
C GLY A 57 15.50 10.06 30.92
N GLU A 58 15.15 8.79 30.86
CA GLU A 58 15.12 7.99 29.64
C GLU A 58 13.90 8.28 28.80
N PHE A 59 13.99 8.21 27.46
CA PHE A 59 12.83 8.33 26.60
C PHE A 59 11.86 7.15 26.78
N GLN A 60 10.56 7.43 26.83
CA GLN A 60 9.52 6.40 26.96
C GLN A 60 9.37 5.58 25.66
N PHE A 61 9.61 6.21 24.50
CA PHE A 61 9.53 5.56 23.19
C PHE A 61 10.93 5.40 22.59
N ALA A 62 11.29 4.18 22.22
CA ALA A 62 12.55 3.89 21.53
C ALA A 62 12.56 4.53 20.13
N THR A 63 11.41 4.53 19.43
CA THR A 63 11.21 5.22 18.15
C THR A 63 10.34 6.45 18.36
N ARG A 64 10.82 7.61 17.86
CA ARG A 64 10.14 8.92 17.97
C ARG A 64 9.92 9.57 16.61
N ILE A 65 10.02 8.79 15.55
CA ILE A 65 9.90 9.20 14.15
C ILE A 65 8.80 8.43 13.44
N ALA A 66 8.14 9.10 12.49
CA ALA A 66 7.11 8.49 11.64
C ALA A 66 6.92 9.31 10.36
N GLY A 67 6.26 8.69 9.39
CA GLY A 67 5.68 9.37 8.24
C GLY A 67 4.24 9.80 8.53
N GLU A 68 4.04 11.05 8.93
CA GLU A 68 2.72 11.59 9.26
C GLU A 68 2.08 12.31 8.09
N VAL A 69 0.77 12.14 7.91
CA VAL A 69 -0.03 13.00 7.01
C VAL A 69 -0.24 14.34 7.69
N ARG A 70 0.38 15.39 7.14
CA ARG A 70 0.31 16.75 7.66
C ARG A 70 -0.61 17.63 6.80
N ASN A 71 -1.18 18.68 7.39
CA ASN A 71 -2.01 19.68 6.69
C ASN A 71 -3.18 19.05 5.90
N PHE A 72 -3.85 18.08 6.52
CA PHE A 72 -4.99 17.40 5.92
C PHE A 72 -6.28 18.16 6.21
N ASP A 73 -6.87 18.74 5.16
CA ASP A 73 -8.18 19.40 5.22
C ASP A 73 -9.27 18.37 4.88
N GLU A 74 -9.79 17.71 5.91
CA GLU A 74 -10.81 16.67 5.79
C GLU A 74 -12.14 17.20 5.26
N LEU A 75 -12.43 18.51 5.51
CA LEU A 75 -13.70 19.11 5.12
C LEU A 75 -13.88 19.29 3.61
N LYS A 76 -12.81 19.08 2.83
CA LYS A 76 -12.91 18.98 1.38
C LYS A 76 -13.59 17.70 0.88
N TYR A 77 -13.60 16.64 1.70
CA TYR A 77 -14.01 15.30 1.28
C TYR A 77 -15.21 14.76 2.05
N VAL A 78 -15.41 15.23 3.29
CA VAL A 78 -16.51 14.83 4.17
C VAL A 78 -17.14 16.06 4.82
N ASP A 79 -18.44 16.02 5.12
CA ASP A 79 -19.08 17.12 5.81
C ASP A 79 -18.61 17.25 7.27
N LYS A 80 -18.79 18.46 7.85
CA LYS A 80 -18.33 18.79 9.22
C LYS A 80 -18.92 17.87 10.30
N LYS A 81 -20.12 17.35 10.10
CA LYS A 81 -20.81 16.49 11.07
C LYS A 81 -20.23 15.07 11.00
N GLU A 82 -19.97 14.59 9.80
CA GLU A 82 -19.31 13.31 9.56
C GLU A 82 -17.86 13.35 10.03
N ALA A 83 -17.09 14.37 9.67
CA ALA A 83 -15.68 14.53 10.03
C ALA A 83 -15.41 14.38 11.53
N ARG A 84 -16.36 14.83 12.38
CA ARG A 84 -16.27 14.70 13.86
C ARG A 84 -16.46 13.25 14.37
N ARG A 85 -16.99 12.36 13.55
CA ARG A 85 -17.34 10.99 13.93
C ARG A 85 -16.39 9.96 13.35
N LEU A 86 -15.85 10.24 12.14
CA LEU A 86 -15.00 9.32 11.42
C LEU A 86 -13.64 9.17 12.09
N ASP A 87 -13.19 7.92 12.22
CA ASP A 87 -11.79 7.63 12.55
C ASP A 87 -10.86 8.18 11.44
N PRO A 88 -9.63 8.61 11.75
CA PRO A 88 -8.71 9.17 10.77
C PRO A 88 -8.48 8.29 9.53
N TYR A 89 -8.42 6.93 9.67
CA TYR A 89 -8.23 6.06 8.50
C TYR A 89 -9.41 6.14 7.52
N LEU A 90 -10.64 6.31 8.02
CA LEU A 90 -11.84 6.49 7.17
C LEU A 90 -11.81 7.81 6.40
N LYS A 91 -11.28 8.86 7.03
CA LYS A 91 -11.08 10.15 6.38
C LYS A 91 -10.06 10.07 5.25
N TYR A 92 -8.97 9.32 5.45
CA TYR A 92 -7.97 9.07 4.39
C TYR A 92 -8.56 8.23 3.26
N ALA A 93 -9.29 7.17 3.59
CA ALA A 93 -9.97 6.33 2.60
C ALA A 93 -10.94 7.15 1.74
N MET A 94 -11.79 7.97 2.38
CA MET A 94 -12.76 8.82 1.69
C MET A 94 -12.08 9.85 0.80
N ALA A 95 -11.05 10.54 1.30
CA ALA A 95 -10.31 11.52 0.53
C ALA A 95 -9.65 10.91 -0.71
N CYS A 96 -8.98 9.76 -0.55
CA CYS A 96 -8.36 9.07 -1.68
C CYS A 96 -9.40 8.56 -2.68
N ALA A 97 -10.54 8.01 -2.21
CA ALA A 97 -11.60 7.55 -3.10
C ALA A 97 -12.23 8.71 -3.90
N VAL A 98 -12.49 9.86 -3.26
CA VAL A 98 -13.05 11.05 -3.95
C VAL A 98 -12.07 11.52 -5.02
N MET A 99 -10.82 11.73 -4.68
CA MET A 99 -9.81 12.20 -5.64
C MET A 99 -9.57 11.18 -6.77
N ALA A 100 -9.58 9.86 -6.48
CA ALA A 100 -9.37 8.84 -7.51
C ALA A 100 -10.55 8.76 -8.49
N VAL A 101 -11.78 8.91 -8.01
CA VAL A 101 -12.97 8.96 -8.88
C VAL A 101 -12.97 10.23 -9.73
N GLU A 102 -12.62 11.38 -9.15
CA GLU A 102 -12.44 12.63 -9.91
C GLU A 102 -11.37 12.48 -10.99
N ASP A 103 -10.21 11.92 -10.66
CA ASP A 103 -9.11 11.67 -11.60
C ASP A 103 -9.52 10.72 -12.74
N SER A 104 -10.35 9.71 -12.45
CA SER A 104 -10.81 8.72 -13.44
C SER A 104 -11.76 9.29 -14.52
N GLY A 105 -12.34 10.46 -14.26
CA GLY A 105 -13.39 11.02 -15.11
C GLY A 105 -14.64 10.14 -15.22
N LEU A 106 -14.80 9.16 -14.31
CA LEU A 106 -15.95 8.26 -14.30
C LEU A 106 -17.21 9.00 -13.80
N ASP A 107 -18.21 9.17 -14.67
CA ASP A 107 -19.50 9.72 -14.26
C ASP A 107 -20.31 8.64 -13.53
N THR A 108 -20.22 8.63 -12.21
CA THR A 108 -20.88 7.61 -11.38
C THR A 108 -22.41 7.63 -11.46
N ALA A 109 -23.02 8.68 -12.01
CA ALA A 109 -24.45 8.73 -12.27
C ALA A 109 -24.86 7.96 -13.54
N LYS A 110 -23.92 7.70 -14.45
CA LYS A 110 -24.14 6.98 -15.71
C LYS A 110 -23.70 5.52 -15.68
N VAL A 111 -22.95 5.13 -14.66
CA VAL A 111 -22.51 3.73 -14.48
C VAL A 111 -23.66 2.92 -13.90
N ASP A 112 -23.79 1.65 -14.31
CA ASP A 112 -24.68 0.73 -13.60
C ASP A 112 -24.20 0.56 -12.16
N ALA A 113 -24.92 1.15 -11.23
CA ALA A 113 -24.58 1.14 -9.82
C ALA A 113 -24.40 -0.30 -9.25
N THR A 114 -25.12 -1.28 -9.80
CA THR A 114 -25.03 -2.69 -9.36
C THR A 114 -23.78 -3.40 -9.85
N ARG A 115 -23.08 -2.79 -10.80
CA ARG A 115 -21.81 -3.27 -11.37
C ARG A 115 -20.61 -2.39 -11.01
N PHE A 116 -20.83 -1.40 -10.14
CA PHE A 116 -19.78 -0.53 -9.56
C PHE A 116 -19.59 -0.86 -8.10
N GLY A 117 -18.39 -1.28 -7.72
CA GLY A 117 -18.09 -1.80 -6.38
C GLY A 117 -16.95 -1.09 -5.66
N THR A 118 -16.73 -1.50 -4.41
CA THR A 118 -15.69 -0.95 -3.53
C THR A 118 -14.97 -2.06 -2.76
N LEU A 119 -13.64 -1.98 -2.68
CA LEU A 119 -12.81 -2.89 -1.91
C LEU A 119 -11.61 -2.14 -1.31
N ILE A 120 -11.79 -1.56 -0.13
CA ILE A 120 -10.76 -0.78 0.57
C ILE A 120 -10.49 -1.43 1.91
N GLY A 121 -9.22 -1.78 2.17
CA GLY A 121 -8.78 -2.41 3.40
C GLY A 121 -8.01 -1.49 4.33
N SER A 122 -7.75 -1.99 5.53
CA SER A 122 -6.84 -1.41 6.52
C SER A 122 -6.23 -2.54 7.34
N GLY A 123 -5.00 -2.38 7.81
CA GLY A 123 -4.34 -3.39 8.62
C GLY A 123 -4.84 -3.41 10.07
N ILE A 124 -5.14 -2.23 10.63
CA ILE A 124 -5.52 -2.07 12.04
C ILE A 124 -6.91 -1.44 12.19
N GLY A 125 -7.33 -0.58 11.25
CA GLY A 125 -8.63 0.08 11.32
C GLY A 125 -8.69 1.22 12.33
N GLY A 126 -9.85 1.38 13.00
CA GLY A 126 -10.15 2.54 13.85
C GLY A 126 -9.48 2.54 15.22
N ILE A 127 -8.17 2.42 15.27
CA ILE A 127 -7.40 2.37 16.53
C ILE A 127 -7.53 3.66 17.34
N THR A 128 -7.61 4.83 16.71
CA THR A 128 -7.83 6.10 17.40
C THR A 128 -9.18 6.10 18.11
N THR A 129 -10.23 5.70 17.39
CA THR A 129 -11.59 5.55 17.96
C THR A 129 -11.62 4.56 19.12
N LEU A 130 -10.89 3.44 19.03
CA LEU A 130 -10.79 2.45 20.11
C LEU A 130 -10.18 3.09 21.37
N LEU A 131 -9.05 3.76 21.24
CA LEU A 131 -8.35 4.36 22.38
C LEU A 131 -9.16 5.47 23.05
N GLU A 132 -9.80 6.34 22.27
CA GLU A 132 -10.64 7.42 22.79
C GLU A 132 -11.86 6.89 23.56
N ASN A 133 -12.53 5.86 23.03
CA ASN A 133 -13.69 5.27 23.69
C ASN A 133 -13.28 4.38 24.87
N HIS A 134 -12.13 3.73 24.82
CA HIS A 134 -11.57 3.02 25.98
C HIS A 134 -11.30 4.00 27.14
N LYS A 135 -10.67 5.14 26.86
CA LYS A 135 -10.48 6.21 27.85
C LYS A 135 -11.82 6.73 28.38
N THR A 136 -12.79 6.91 27.49
CA THR A 136 -14.13 7.39 27.89
C THR A 136 -14.82 6.44 28.85
N ILE A 137 -14.77 5.13 28.63
CA ILE A 137 -15.40 4.17 29.55
C ILE A 137 -14.72 4.14 30.91
N LEU A 138 -13.40 4.29 30.97
CA LEU A 138 -12.65 4.35 32.20
C LEU A 138 -12.94 5.64 33.01
N ASP A 139 -12.97 6.80 32.32
CA ASP A 139 -13.12 8.11 32.97
C ASP A 139 -14.58 8.46 33.30
N LYS A 140 -15.56 7.99 32.50
CA LYS A 140 -16.94 8.48 32.52
C LYS A 140 -18.01 7.39 32.57
N GLY A 141 -17.62 6.13 32.45
CA GLY A 141 -18.52 4.97 32.46
C GLY A 141 -19.12 4.62 31.08
N PRO A 142 -19.80 3.47 31.00
CA PRO A 142 -20.25 2.87 29.73
C PRO A 142 -21.29 3.71 28.99
N ASP A 143 -22.14 4.45 29.70
CA ASP A 143 -23.20 5.28 29.10
C ASP A 143 -22.67 6.48 28.30
N ARG A 144 -21.37 6.73 28.35
CA ARG A 144 -20.70 7.82 27.64
C ARG A 144 -19.91 7.39 26.40
N VAL A 145 -19.85 6.08 26.13
CA VAL A 145 -19.25 5.53 24.92
C VAL A 145 -20.06 5.99 23.70
N SER A 146 -19.36 6.36 22.64
CA SER A 146 -20.00 6.83 21.42
C SER A 146 -20.89 5.76 20.77
N PRO A 147 -22.13 6.07 20.35
CA PRO A 147 -22.95 5.13 19.59
C PRO A 147 -22.35 4.80 18.21
N PHE A 148 -21.38 5.58 17.75
CA PHE A 148 -20.63 5.35 16.52
C PHE A 148 -19.35 4.53 16.74
N PHE A 149 -19.03 4.13 17.98
CA PHE A 149 -17.80 3.42 18.30
C PHE A 149 -17.59 2.21 17.39
N VAL A 150 -18.53 1.29 17.35
CA VAL A 150 -18.40 0.07 16.53
C VAL A 150 -18.30 0.37 15.03
N PRO A 151 -19.21 1.17 14.43
CA PRO A 151 -19.08 1.52 13.02
C PRO A 151 -17.76 2.20 12.64
N MET A 152 -17.19 3.02 13.52
CA MET A 152 -15.94 3.74 13.22
C MET A 152 -14.68 2.91 13.47
N LEU A 153 -14.83 1.80 14.21
CA LEU A 153 -13.74 0.87 14.50
C LEU A 153 -13.52 -0.15 13.37
N ILE A 154 -14.63 -0.74 12.86
CA ILE A 154 -14.57 -1.89 11.95
C ILE A 154 -14.08 -1.52 10.54
N ILE A 155 -13.21 -2.35 10.00
CA ILE A 155 -12.42 -2.02 8.81
C ILE A 155 -13.27 -1.91 7.53
N ASN A 156 -14.33 -2.72 7.40
CA ASN A 156 -15.21 -2.68 6.23
C ASN A 156 -15.95 -1.35 6.05
N MET A 157 -15.93 -0.47 7.06
CA MET A 157 -16.57 0.85 6.93
C MET A 157 -15.86 1.77 5.94
N ALA A 158 -14.59 1.54 5.63
CA ALA A 158 -13.92 2.26 4.53
C ALA A 158 -14.65 2.01 3.19
N SER A 159 -14.85 0.75 2.83
CA SER A 159 -15.62 0.38 1.63
C SER A 159 -17.10 0.79 1.73
N GLY A 160 -17.72 0.61 2.91
CA GLY A 160 -19.12 0.96 3.15
C GLY A 160 -19.40 2.44 2.95
N LEU A 161 -18.59 3.33 3.52
CA LEU A 161 -18.77 4.79 3.38
C LEU A 161 -18.51 5.26 1.95
N VAL A 162 -17.48 4.72 1.29
CA VAL A 162 -17.18 5.03 -0.11
C VAL A 162 -18.31 4.55 -1.02
N SER A 163 -18.88 3.35 -0.79
CA SER A 163 -20.04 2.86 -1.56
C SER A 163 -21.25 3.76 -1.43
N MET A 164 -21.56 4.24 -0.21
CA MET A 164 -22.64 5.19 0.03
C MET A 164 -22.38 6.53 -0.67
N ARG A 165 -21.14 7.02 -0.66
CA ARG A 165 -20.77 8.29 -1.30
C ARG A 165 -21.01 8.28 -2.80
N PHE A 166 -20.73 7.16 -3.48
CA PHE A 166 -20.79 7.04 -4.93
C PHE A 166 -21.97 6.19 -5.43
N ASN A 167 -22.90 5.81 -4.54
CA ASN A 167 -24.01 4.90 -4.85
C ASN A 167 -23.53 3.59 -5.52
N ALA A 168 -22.35 3.10 -5.12
CA ALA A 168 -21.76 1.87 -5.65
C ALA A 168 -22.44 0.66 -4.97
N LYS A 169 -23.31 -0.04 -5.70
CA LYS A 169 -24.15 -1.15 -5.21
C LYS A 169 -23.63 -2.52 -5.66
N GLY A 170 -22.53 -2.55 -6.38
CA GLY A 170 -21.83 -3.77 -6.80
C GLY A 170 -21.11 -4.44 -5.61
N PRO A 171 -20.10 -5.27 -5.86
CA PRO A 171 -19.34 -5.93 -4.80
C PRO A 171 -18.81 -4.91 -3.78
N ASN A 172 -19.07 -5.16 -2.48
CA ASN A 172 -18.61 -4.32 -1.38
C ASN A 172 -17.99 -5.22 -0.31
N SER A 173 -16.69 -5.13 -0.12
CA SER A 173 -15.94 -5.94 0.82
C SER A 173 -14.73 -5.17 1.35
N SER A 174 -14.01 -5.77 2.28
CA SER A 174 -12.76 -5.25 2.82
C SER A 174 -11.81 -6.39 3.11
N VAL A 175 -10.54 -6.19 2.84
CA VAL A 175 -9.47 -7.15 3.12
C VAL A 175 -8.67 -6.67 4.31
N VAL A 176 -8.24 -7.62 5.15
CA VAL A 176 -7.36 -7.38 6.30
C VAL A 176 -6.26 -8.43 6.29
N THR A 177 -5.14 -8.10 5.72
CA THR A 177 -3.97 -8.97 5.57
C THR A 177 -2.67 -8.24 5.92
N ALA A 178 -2.74 -7.48 7.04
CA ALA A 178 -1.63 -6.68 7.54
C ALA A 178 -1.01 -5.82 6.42
N CYS A 179 0.31 -5.91 6.21
CA CYS A 179 1.01 -5.09 5.21
C CYS A 179 0.66 -5.43 3.74
N ALA A 180 0.07 -6.59 3.48
CA ALA A 180 -0.34 -7.00 2.13
C ALA A 180 -1.76 -6.54 1.75
N THR A 181 -2.48 -5.90 2.67
CA THR A 181 -3.90 -5.51 2.51
C THR A 181 -4.16 -4.73 1.22
N GLY A 182 -3.35 -3.72 0.90
CA GLY A 182 -3.57 -2.88 -0.28
C GLY A 182 -3.44 -3.66 -1.60
N ASN A 183 -2.43 -4.52 -1.72
CA ASN A 183 -2.26 -5.39 -2.90
C ASN A 183 -3.36 -6.43 -3.01
N HIS A 184 -3.77 -7.06 -1.90
CA HIS A 184 -4.91 -7.98 -1.90
C HIS A 184 -6.20 -7.26 -2.32
N ALA A 185 -6.46 -6.06 -1.81
CA ALA A 185 -7.65 -5.30 -2.18
C ALA A 185 -7.70 -4.99 -3.69
N ILE A 186 -6.58 -4.55 -4.28
CA ILE A 186 -6.47 -4.29 -5.71
C ILE A 186 -6.58 -5.59 -6.52
N GLY A 187 -5.88 -6.65 -6.10
CA GLY A 187 -5.89 -7.95 -6.77
C GLY A 187 -7.25 -8.63 -6.73
N ASP A 188 -7.95 -8.59 -5.60
CA ASP A 188 -9.31 -9.15 -5.48
C ASP A 188 -10.31 -8.33 -6.32
N ALA A 189 -10.19 -7.01 -6.35
CA ALA A 189 -11.01 -6.15 -7.21
C ALA A 189 -10.74 -6.44 -8.70
N PHE A 190 -9.47 -6.61 -9.09
CA PHE A 190 -9.08 -7.05 -10.42
C PHE A 190 -9.79 -8.37 -10.79
N LYS A 191 -9.76 -9.38 -9.93
CA LYS A 191 -10.43 -10.68 -10.16
C LYS A 191 -11.95 -10.58 -10.19
N LEU A 192 -12.55 -9.67 -9.41
CA LEU A 192 -13.99 -9.41 -9.46
C LEU A 192 -14.42 -8.84 -10.82
N ILE A 193 -13.66 -7.90 -11.38
CA ILE A 193 -13.94 -7.36 -12.71
C ILE A 193 -13.67 -8.44 -13.77
N GLN A 194 -12.52 -9.12 -13.72
CA GLN A 194 -12.11 -10.12 -14.70
C GLN A 194 -13.13 -11.25 -14.85
N ARG A 195 -13.78 -11.67 -13.75
CA ARG A 195 -14.85 -12.68 -13.79
C ARG A 195 -16.24 -12.12 -14.12
N GLY A 196 -16.34 -10.83 -14.44
CA GLY A 196 -17.61 -10.20 -14.83
C GLY A 196 -18.55 -9.88 -13.67
N ALA A 197 -18.08 -9.84 -12.41
CA ALA A 197 -18.91 -9.49 -11.25
C ALA A 197 -19.11 -7.97 -11.10
N ALA A 198 -18.23 -7.16 -11.68
CA ALA A 198 -18.31 -5.71 -11.74
C ALA A 198 -17.72 -5.20 -13.05
N ASP A 199 -18.09 -3.98 -13.46
CA ASP A 199 -17.47 -3.27 -14.58
C ASP A 199 -16.39 -2.29 -14.08
N ALA A 200 -16.59 -1.75 -12.88
CA ALA A 200 -15.61 -0.88 -12.23
C ALA A 200 -15.56 -1.10 -10.70
N MET A 201 -14.40 -0.88 -10.11
CA MET A 201 -14.16 -1.01 -8.68
C MET A 201 -13.27 0.11 -8.16
N ILE A 202 -13.60 0.66 -6.99
CA ILE A 202 -12.70 1.51 -6.20
C ILE A 202 -11.95 0.59 -5.23
N ALA A 203 -10.62 0.50 -5.33
CA ALA A 203 -9.84 -0.47 -4.57
C ALA A 203 -8.55 0.13 -3.99
N GLY A 204 -8.10 -0.39 -2.85
CA GLY A 204 -6.85 0.05 -2.22
C GLY A 204 -6.83 -0.11 -0.71
N GLY A 205 -6.12 0.77 -0.03
CA GLY A 205 -6.02 0.71 1.43
C GLY A 205 -5.83 2.08 2.08
N ALA A 206 -6.21 2.16 3.36
CA ALA A 206 -6.00 3.35 4.20
C ALA A 206 -5.60 2.94 5.61
N GLU A 207 -4.72 3.72 6.24
CA GLU A 207 -4.18 3.41 7.56
C GLU A 207 -3.92 4.69 8.37
N ALA A 208 -4.24 4.68 9.67
CA ALA A 208 -3.98 5.81 10.58
C ALA A 208 -3.51 5.29 11.94
N ILE A 209 -2.23 4.94 12.01
CA ILE A 209 -1.66 4.17 13.12
C ILE A 209 -0.70 4.95 14.01
N ILE A 210 -0.46 6.23 13.75
CA ILE A 210 0.50 7.02 14.53
C ILE A 210 -0.17 7.45 15.84
N VAL A 211 -0.29 6.48 16.74
CA VAL A 211 -0.83 6.65 18.11
C VAL A 211 0.10 5.98 19.12
N PRO A 212 0.10 6.40 20.40
CA PRO A 212 1.05 5.90 21.41
C PRO A 212 1.06 4.37 21.52
N LEU A 213 -0.12 3.73 21.54
CA LEU A 213 -0.24 2.29 21.73
C LEU A 213 0.38 1.49 20.57
N THR A 214 0.14 1.92 19.34
CA THR A 214 0.69 1.24 18.15
C THR A 214 2.22 1.39 18.10
N ILE A 215 2.73 2.60 18.31
CA ILE A 215 4.17 2.85 18.35
C ILE A 215 4.84 2.05 19.47
N ALA A 216 4.25 2.04 20.67
CA ALA A 216 4.76 1.24 21.78
C ALA A 216 4.77 -0.26 21.47
N GLY A 217 3.70 -0.77 20.83
CA GLY A 217 3.60 -2.18 20.42
C GLY A 217 4.71 -2.58 19.45
N PHE A 218 4.96 -1.80 18.41
CA PHE A 218 6.04 -2.07 17.45
C PHE A 218 7.44 -1.87 18.07
N CYS A 219 7.62 -0.90 18.99
CA CYS A 219 8.85 -0.76 19.76
C CYS A 219 9.11 -2.01 20.61
N ALA A 220 8.09 -2.54 21.29
CA ALA A 220 8.22 -3.76 22.08
C ALA A 220 8.65 -4.98 21.25
N MET A 221 8.25 -5.03 19.98
CA MET A 221 8.68 -6.05 19.00
C MET A 221 10.10 -5.80 18.47
N LYS A 222 10.72 -4.65 18.76
CA LYS A 222 12.02 -4.21 18.18
C LYS A 222 12.01 -4.23 16.64
N ALA A 223 10.87 -3.90 16.04
CA ALA A 223 10.67 -3.97 14.60
C ALA A 223 10.92 -2.62 13.90
N MET A 224 11.00 -1.52 14.67
CA MET A 224 11.12 -0.16 14.16
C MET A 224 12.56 0.36 14.26
N SER A 225 12.92 1.22 13.30
CA SER A 225 14.18 1.96 13.36
C SER A 225 14.23 2.90 14.57
N THR A 226 15.39 3.00 15.17
CA THR A 226 15.67 3.91 16.29
C THR A 226 16.56 5.10 15.90
N ARG A 227 16.74 5.37 14.61
CA ARG A 227 17.51 6.52 14.08
C ARG A 227 16.76 7.84 14.24
N ASN A 228 16.46 8.20 15.48
CA ASN A 228 15.65 9.37 15.81
C ASN A 228 16.31 10.71 15.45
N ASP A 229 17.65 10.76 15.46
CA ASP A 229 18.40 11.98 15.20
C ASP A 229 18.50 12.33 13.70
N GLU A 230 18.29 11.35 12.83
CA GLU A 230 18.29 11.52 11.38
C GLU A 230 17.02 10.87 10.75
N PRO A 231 15.81 11.41 11.02
CA PRO A 231 14.53 10.78 10.63
C PRO A 231 14.46 10.42 9.16
N GLN A 232 14.94 11.32 8.29
CA GLN A 232 14.89 11.13 6.84
C GLN A 232 15.83 10.03 6.33
N LYS A 233 16.80 9.59 7.15
CA LYS A 233 17.74 8.51 6.84
C LYS A 233 17.41 7.20 7.53
N ALA A 234 16.31 7.14 8.29
CA ALA A 234 15.96 5.98 9.10
C ALA A 234 15.47 4.81 8.27
N SER A 235 14.55 5.05 7.32
CA SER A 235 14.12 4.02 6.38
C SER A 235 15.16 3.87 5.27
N ARG A 236 15.84 2.71 5.26
CA ARG A 236 16.97 2.41 4.36
C ARG A 236 16.94 0.97 3.85
N PRO A 237 15.92 0.62 3.04
CA PRO A 237 15.77 -0.73 2.52
C PRO A 237 17.03 -1.22 1.81
N PHE A 238 17.38 -2.51 2.04
CA PHE A 238 18.53 -3.20 1.45
C PHE A 238 19.92 -2.70 1.84
N ASP A 239 20.03 -1.60 2.60
CA ASP A 239 21.29 -1.10 3.14
C ASP A 239 21.77 -1.98 4.31
N ALA A 240 23.07 -2.21 4.42
CA ALA A 240 23.65 -3.02 5.51
C ALA A 240 23.40 -2.42 6.91
N GLY A 241 23.21 -1.11 7.00
CA GLY A 241 22.94 -0.40 8.25
C GLY A 241 21.44 -0.28 8.60
N ARG A 242 20.53 -0.99 7.92
CA ARG A 242 19.11 -0.99 8.26
C ARG A 242 18.84 -1.59 9.63
N ASP A 243 17.96 -0.98 10.40
CA ASP A 243 17.69 -1.36 11.80
C ASP A 243 16.20 -1.54 12.12
N GLY A 244 15.32 -1.45 11.11
CA GLY A 244 13.87 -1.59 11.27
C GLY A 244 13.09 -0.68 10.35
N PHE A 245 11.78 -0.87 10.28
CA PHE A 245 10.92 -0.01 9.48
C PHE A 245 10.57 1.30 10.21
N VAL A 246 10.09 2.28 9.46
CA VAL A 246 9.48 3.51 9.99
C VAL A 246 7.98 3.46 9.73
N CYS A 247 7.15 3.64 10.74
CA CYS A 247 5.69 3.73 10.56
C CYS A 247 5.32 4.92 9.67
N GLY A 248 4.39 4.68 8.76
CA GLY A 248 3.71 5.72 7.97
C GLY A 248 2.20 5.61 8.10
N GLU A 249 1.49 6.64 7.69
CA GLU A 249 0.02 6.66 7.61
C GLU A 249 -0.45 7.32 6.33
N GLY A 250 -1.72 7.09 5.96
CA GLY A 250 -2.32 7.68 4.79
C GLY A 250 -3.26 6.73 4.04
N GLY A 251 -3.32 6.85 2.73
CA GLY A 251 -4.12 5.99 1.86
C GLY A 251 -3.63 6.01 0.43
N GLY A 252 -3.90 4.92 -0.28
CA GLY A 252 -3.72 4.79 -1.71
C GLY A 252 -4.88 4.03 -2.31
N VAL A 253 -5.59 4.65 -3.25
CA VAL A 253 -6.79 4.11 -3.88
C VAL A 253 -6.70 4.27 -5.39
N VAL A 254 -7.07 3.23 -6.12
CA VAL A 254 -7.18 3.20 -7.56
C VAL A 254 -8.63 2.95 -7.98
N VAL A 255 -9.00 3.44 -9.16
CA VAL A 255 -10.23 3.05 -9.84
C VAL A 255 -9.85 2.10 -10.96
N LEU A 256 -10.33 0.87 -10.83
CA LEU A 256 -10.18 -0.18 -11.82
C LEU A 256 -11.45 -0.25 -12.68
N GLU A 257 -11.30 -0.49 -13.98
CA GLU A 257 -12.40 -0.61 -14.92
C GLU A 257 -12.09 -1.70 -15.97
N SER A 258 -13.09 -2.46 -16.42
CA SER A 258 -12.84 -3.39 -17.52
C SER A 258 -12.34 -2.61 -18.74
N LEU A 259 -11.38 -3.17 -19.46
CA LEU A 259 -10.72 -2.48 -20.58
C LEU A 259 -11.72 -2.08 -21.65
N GLU A 260 -12.64 -2.98 -22.00
CA GLU A 260 -13.73 -2.72 -22.95
C GLU A 260 -14.63 -1.54 -22.51
N HIS A 261 -15.01 -1.48 -21.21
CA HIS A 261 -15.85 -0.40 -20.69
C HIS A 261 -15.10 0.94 -20.71
N ALA A 262 -13.82 0.96 -20.33
CA ALA A 262 -12.95 2.13 -20.34
C ALA A 262 -12.75 2.69 -21.75
N GLN A 263 -12.47 1.80 -22.73
CA GLN A 263 -12.29 2.17 -24.14
C GLN A 263 -13.57 2.72 -24.76
N ARG A 264 -14.76 2.13 -24.49
CA ARG A 264 -16.06 2.61 -25.02
C ARG A 264 -16.38 4.05 -24.64
N ARG A 265 -15.88 4.55 -23.50
CA ARG A 265 -16.09 5.93 -23.04
C ARG A 265 -14.88 6.83 -23.24
N ASP A 266 -13.87 6.38 -23.98
CA ASP A 266 -12.61 7.11 -24.24
C ASP A 266 -11.93 7.55 -22.94
N ALA A 267 -11.85 6.64 -21.97
CA ALA A 267 -11.22 6.89 -20.69
C ALA A 267 -9.70 7.04 -20.82
N ARG A 268 -9.09 7.94 -20.04
CA ARG A 268 -7.64 7.89 -19.84
C ARG A 268 -7.28 6.61 -19.08
N ILE A 269 -6.34 5.84 -19.61
CA ILE A 269 -5.81 4.63 -19.00
C ILE A 269 -4.34 4.86 -18.67
N TYR A 270 -3.98 4.71 -17.40
CA TYR A 270 -2.59 4.87 -16.96
C TYR A 270 -1.76 3.61 -17.17
N ALA A 271 -2.33 2.47 -16.84
CA ALA A 271 -1.72 1.14 -16.95
C ALA A 271 -2.81 0.08 -16.85
N GLU A 272 -2.44 -1.19 -16.98
CA GLU A 272 -3.31 -2.32 -16.77
C GLU A 272 -2.82 -3.19 -15.61
N VAL A 273 -3.73 -3.71 -14.78
CA VAL A 273 -3.47 -4.86 -13.91
C VAL A 273 -3.72 -6.11 -14.74
N ILE A 274 -2.70 -6.95 -14.88
CA ILE A 274 -2.78 -8.15 -15.75
C ILE A 274 -2.56 -9.45 -14.99
N GLY A 275 -2.09 -9.39 -13.75
CA GLY A 275 -1.85 -10.58 -12.94
C GLY A 275 -1.85 -10.29 -11.45
N TYR A 276 -2.22 -11.30 -10.69
CA TYR A 276 -2.29 -11.28 -9.24
C TYR A 276 -1.92 -12.64 -8.66
N GLY A 277 -0.98 -12.65 -7.74
CA GLY A 277 -0.60 -13.84 -6.98
C GLY A 277 -0.73 -13.61 -5.50
N MET A 278 -1.27 -14.60 -4.79
CA MET A 278 -1.40 -14.58 -3.33
C MET A 278 -0.98 -15.92 -2.73
N THR A 279 -0.29 -15.88 -1.59
CA THR A 279 0.20 -17.07 -0.88
C THR A 279 0.25 -16.85 0.63
N GLY A 280 0.46 -17.93 1.37
CA GLY A 280 0.79 -17.90 2.78
C GLY A 280 2.14 -18.58 3.04
N ASP A 281 2.93 -18.06 4.00
CA ASP A 281 4.20 -18.65 4.44
C ASP A 281 3.97 -19.92 5.30
N ALA A 282 2.92 -19.88 6.13
CA ALA A 282 2.65 -20.91 7.14
C ALA A 282 3.86 -21.19 8.06
N HIS A 283 4.65 -20.16 8.36
CA HIS A 283 5.91 -20.25 9.09
C HIS A 283 5.85 -19.67 10.51
N HIS A 284 5.60 -18.34 10.64
CA HIS A 284 5.61 -17.64 11.91
C HIS A 284 4.66 -16.43 11.87
N MET A 285 4.18 -15.96 13.05
CA MET A 285 3.19 -14.87 13.09
C MET A 285 3.75 -13.51 12.61
N THR A 286 5.06 -13.27 12.72
CA THR A 286 5.67 -11.97 12.36
C THR A 286 6.93 -12.08 11.53
N ALA A 287 7.69 -13.19 11.63
CA ALA A 287 8.89 -13.40 10.82
C ALA A 287 8.51 -14.01 9.47
N PRO A 288 9.07 -13.48 8.36
CA PRO A 288 8.90 -14.12 7.06
C PRO A 288 9.64 -15.47 7.01
N ASP A 289 9.25 -16.33 6.08
CA ASP A 289 9.95 -17.58 5.81
C ASP A 289 11.41 -17.28 5.40
N PRO A 290 12.40 -17.85 6.08
CA PRO A 290 13.82 -17.60 5.81
C PRO A 290 14.29 -18.05 4.42
N GLU A 291 13.58 -18.96 3.77
CA GLU A 291 13.83 -19.37 2.38
C GLU A 291 13.15 -18.46 1.36
N GLY A 292 12.31 -17.51 1.82
CA GLY A 292 11.53 -16.61 0.97
C GLY A 292 10.49 -17.33 0.09
N ASP A 293 10.09 -18.54 0.49
CA ASP A 293 9.25 -19.43 -0.34
C ASP A 293 7.88 -18.82 -0.64
N GLY A 294 7.20 -18.29 0.38
CA GLY A 294 5.88 -17.66 0.21
C GLY A 294 5.92 -16.48 -0.74
N ALA A 295 6.89 -15.57 -0.57
CA ALA A 295 7.10 -14.44 -1.46
C ALA A 295 7.43 -14.88 -2.90
N ALA A 296 8.30 -15.88 -3.07
CA ALA A 296 8.62 -16.44 -4.38
C ALA A 296 7.39 -17.05 -5.07
N ARG A 297 6.57 -17.80 -4.34
CA ARG A 297 5.32 -18.38 -4.88
C ARG A 297 4.29 -17.30 -5.23
N ALA A 298 4.21 -16.20 -4.48
CA ALA A 298 3.32 -15.09 -4.80
C ALA A 298 3.74 -14.42 -6.11
N MET A 299 5.03 -14.10 -6.29
CA MET A 299 5.55 -13.57 -7.54
C MET A 299 5.35 -14.53 -8.71
N ALA A 300 5.72 -15.80 -8.56
CA ALA A 300 5.53 -16.81 -9.61
C ALA A 300 4.06 -17.01 -9.98
N GLY A 301 3.15 -17.01 -8.98
CA GLY A 301 1.71 -17.11 -9.20
C GLY A 301 1.16 -15.89 -9.96
N ALA A 302 1.61 -14.69 -9.64
CA ALA A 302 1.22 -13.47 -10.34
C ALA A 302 1.68 -13.48 -11.81
N LEU A 303 2.91 -13.90 -12.06
CA LEU A 303 3.45 -14.05 -13.43
C LEU A 303 2.68 -15.10 -14.24
N ALA A 304 2.36 -16.26 -13.61
CA ALA A 304 1.57 -17.28 -14.25
C ALA A 304 0.15 -16.83 -14.56
N ASP A 305 -0.49 -16.08 -13.66
CA ASP A 305 -1.81 -15.51 -13.86
C ASP A 305 -1.82 -14.47 -15.00
N ALA A 306 -0.74 -13.70 -15.15
CA ALA A 306 -0.54 -12.78 -16.26
C ALA A 306 -0.14 -13.46 -17.60
N GLY A 307 0.28 -14.71 -17.56
CA GLY A 307 0.78 -15.43 -18.74
C GLY A 307 2.14 -14.91 -19.24
N ILE A 308 2.97 -14.35 -18.35
CA ILE A 308 4.29 -13.79 -18.69
C ILE A 308 5.43 -14.56 -18.03
N VAL A 309 6.63 -14.45 -18.58
CA VAL A 309 7.84 -15.06 -18.02
C VAL A 309 8.68 -14.02 -17.26
N PRO A 310 9.46 -14.43 -16.25
CA PRO A 310 10.24 -13.51 -15.42
C PRO A 310 11.15 -12.55 -16.22
N GLY A 311 11.71 -13.01 -17.35
CA GLY A 311 12.59 -12.22 -18.20
C GLY A 311 11.97 -10.99 -18.87
N GLU A 312 10.65 -10.87 -18.87
CA GLU A 312 9.90 -9.73 -19.45
C GLU A 312 9.71 -8.59 -18.45
N VAL A 313 9.88 -8.84 -17.14
CA VAL A 313 9.69 -7.84 -16.09
C VAL A 313 10.88 -6.89 -16.06
N GLY A 314 10.63 -5.60 -16.19
CA GLY A 314 11.66 -4.56 -16.15
C GLY A 314 11.83 -3.88 -14.79
N TYR A 315 10.80 -3.93 -13.92
CA TYR A 315 10.82 -3.25 -12.63
C TYR A 315 10.07 -4.03 -11.54
N ILE A 316 10.58 -3.99 -10.32
CA ILE A 316 9.93 -4.49 -9.10
C ILE A 316 9.88 -3.37 -8.07
N ASN A 317 8.67 -2.94 -7.70
CA ASN A 317 8.46 -2.18 -6.47
C ASN A 317 8.40 -3.20 -5.33
N ALA A 318 9.49 -3.28 -4.58
CA ALA A 318 9.68 -4.27 -3.55
C ALA A 318 8.88 -3.95 -2.29
N HIS A 319 8.56 -4.99 -1.53
CA HIS A 319 8.07 -4.79 -0.17
C HIS A 319 9.08 -4.03 0.67
N GLY A 320 10.36 -4.40 0.67
CA GLY A 320 11.51 -3.61 1.12
C GLY A 320 11.26 -2.73 2.34
N THR A 321 11.09 -3.33 3.52
CA THR A 321 10.66 -2.62 4.73
C THR A 321 11.77 -1.95 5.51
N SER A 322 13.04 -2.11 5.11
CA SER A 322 14.20 -1.67 5.89
C SER A 322 14.41 -2.51 7.17
N THR A 323 13.88 -3.74 7.20
CA THR A 323 14.13 -4.68 8.29
C THR A 323 15.22 -5.69 7.91
N PRO A 324 16.01 -6.15 8.86
CA PRO A 324 17.11 -7.09 8.58
C PRO A 324 16.64 -8.36 7.84
N TYR A 325 15.50 -8.92 8.22
CA TYR A 325 15.00 -10.18 7.69
C TYR A 325 14.25 -10.02 6.37
N ASN A 326 13.28 -9.10 6.29
CA ASN A 326 12.45 -8.97 5.08
C ASN A 326 13.31 -8.71 3.84
N ASP A 327 14.20 -7.73 3.90
CA ASP A 327 14.94 -7.27 2.72
C ASP A 327 15.87 -8.36 2.18
N LYS A 328 16.50 -9.12 3.09
CA LYS A 328 17.30 -10.30 2.75
C LYS A 328 16.47 -11.40 2.11
N PHE A 329 15.32 -11.75 2.70
CA PHE A 329 14.51 -12.88 2.22
C PHE A 329 13.74 -12.52 0.95
N GLU A 330 13.32 -11.26 0.77
CA GLU A 330 12.78 -10.77 -0.50
C GLU A 330 13.83 -10.82 -1.62
N THR A 331 15.07 -10.42 -1.33
CA THR A 331 16.19 -10.56 -2.28
C THR A 331 16.35 -12.02 -2.72
N LEU A 332 16.29 -12.95 -1.78
CA LEU A 332 16.39 -14.38 -2.06
C LEU A 332 15.22 -14.88 -2.92
N ALA A 333 13.99 -14.43 -2.58
CA ALA A 333 12.79 -14.77 -3.35
C ALA A 333 12.86 -14.25 -4.80
N ILE A 334 13.31 -13.01 -4.99
CA ILE A 334 13.53 -12.43 -6.33
C ILE A 334 14.54 -13.26 -7.11
N LYS A 335 15.69 -13.61 -6.52
CA LYS A 335 16.70 -14.45 -7.19
C LYS A 335 16.13 -15.81 -7.58
N ARG A 336 15.32 -16.44 -6.73
CA ARG A 336 14.70 -17.73 -6.98
C ARG A 336 13.72 -17.69 -8.16
N VAL A 337 12.91 -16.64 -8.28
CA VAL A 337 11.92 -16.51 -9.36
C VAL A 337 12.55 -16.07 -10.68
N PHE A 338 13.48 -15.13 -10.61
CA PHE A 338 14.04 -14.47 -11.79
C PHE A 338 15.35 -15.09 -12.31
N GLY A 339 15.99 -15.99 -11.53
CA GLY A 339 17.26 -16.62 -11.93
C GLY A 339 18.31 -15.58 -12.37
N GLU A 340 18.91 -15.77 -13.52
CA GLU A 340 19.91 -14.85 -14.08
C GLU A 340 19.33 -13.45 -14.38
N HIS A 341 18.01 -13.34 -14.61
CA HIS A 341 17.35 -12.05 -14.84
C HIS A 341 17.26 -11.18 -13.57
N ALA A 342 17.36 -11.78 -12.38
CA ALA A 342 17.35 -11.05 -11.12
C ALA A 342 18.43 -9.95 -11.04
N ARG A 343 19.56 -10.12 -11.74
CA ARG A 343 20.64 -9.12 -11.82
C ARG A 343 20.41 -8.02 -12.87
N LYS A 344 19.33 -8.13 -13.66
CA LYS A 344 18.99 -7.21 -14.74
C LYS A 344 17.71 -6.43 -14.44
N VAL A 345 16.78 -7.01 -13.69
CA VAL A 345 15.56 -6.33 -13.29
C VAL A 345 15.88 -5.25 -12.27
N ALA A 346 15.34 -4.05 -12.50
CA ALA A 346 15.49 -2.94 -11.56
C ALA A 346 14.54 -3.14 -10.37
N VAL A 347 15.03 -2.96 -9.16
CA VAL A 347 14.27 -3.10 -7.92
C VAL A 347 14.34 -1.79 -7.15
N SER A 348 13.24 -1.33 -6.55
CA SER A 348 13.34 -0.26 -5.53
C SER A 348 12.27 -0.40 -4.47
N SER A 349 12.54 0.18 -3.30
CA SER A 349 11.53 0.34 -2.25
C SER A 349 11.24 1.80 -2.01
N THR A 350 10.01 2.21 -2.35
CA THR A 350 9.50 3.56 -2.08
C THR A 350 9.29 3.81 -0.59
N LYS A 351 9.27 2.76 0.25
CA LYS A 351 9.24 2.89 1.71
C LYS A 351 10.46 3.62 2.28
N SER A 352 11.55 3.71 1.54
CA SER A 352 12.69 4.57 1.90
C SER A 352 12.28 6.04 2.05
N MET A 353 11.23 6.48 1.32
CA MET A 353 10.73 7.86 1.31
C MET A 353 9.40 8.01 2.07
N THR A 354 8.51 7.04 1.95
CA THR A 354 7.16 7.12 2.53
C THR A 354 7.07 6.59 3.96
N GLY A 355 8.03 5.78 4.40
CA GLY A 355 7.83 4.87 5.51
C GLY A 355 6.88 3.73 5.13
N HIS A 356 6.51 2.90 6.08
CA HIS A 356 5.65 1.75 5.91
C HIS A 356 4.23 2.05 6.38
N LEU A 357 3.29 2.19 5.44
CA LEU A 357 1.89 2.53 5.71
C LEU A 357 1.01 1.30 6.03
N LEU A 358 1.59 0.17 6.39
CA LEU A 358 0.89 -1.09 6.70
C LEU A 358 -0.16 -1.43 5.63
N GLY A 359 -1.45 -1.43 6.01
CA GLY A 359 -2.55 -1.77 5.11
C GLY A 359 -2.73 -0.83 3.93
N ALA A 360 -2.26 0.41 4.01
CA ALA A 360 -2.27 1.37 2.91
C ALA A 360 -1.06 1.23 1.98
N ALA A 361 0.01 0.53 2.41
CA ALA A 361 1.29 0.47 1.68
C ALA A 361 1.10 -0.03 0.24
N GLY A 362 0.42 -1.17 0.05
CA GLY A 362 0.19 -1.73 -1.29
C GLY A 362 -0.56 -0.79 -2.23
N GLY A 363 -1.50 0.01 -1.70
CA GLY A 363 -2.22 1.01 -2.50
C GLY A 363 -1.30 2.09 -3.07
N ILE A 364 -0.46 2.71 -2.23
CA ILE A 364 0.48 3.75 -2.69
C ILE A 364 1.60 3.17 -3.57
N GLU A 365 2.01 1.93 -3.33
CA GLU A 365 3.06 1.26 -4.09
C GLU A 365 2.56 0.79 -5.47
N ALA A 366 1.30 0.37 -5.57
CA ALA A 366 0.66 0.15 -6.86
C ALA A 366 0.61 1.44 -7.68
N ILE A 367 0.22 2.57 -7.07
CA ILE A 367 0.22 3.90 -7.71
C ILE A 367 1.62 4.29 -8.16
N ALA A 368 2.65 4.10 -7.31
CA ALA A 368 4.05 4.37 -7.68
C ALA A 368 4.50 3.53 -8.88
N SER A 369 4.09 2.26 -8.93
CA SER A 369 4.41 1.35 -10.04
C SER A 369 3.68 1.73 -11.34
N VAL A 370 2.41 2.13 -11.26
CA VAL A 370 1.64 2.67 -12.40
C VAL A 370 2.31 3.92 -12.96
N LEU A 371 2.71 4.85 -12.09
CA LEU A 371 3.38 6.09 -12.49
C LEU A 371 4.77 5.81 -13.09
N ALA A 372 5.49 4.81 -12.57
CA ALA A 372 6.78 4.39 -13.12
C ALA A 372 6.63 3.90 -14.58
N LEU A 373 5.62 3.07 -14.85
CA LEU A 373 5.27 2.62 -16.20
C LEU A 373 4.85 3.79 -17.10
N HIS A 374 3.98 4.67 -16.57
CA HIS A 374 3.40 5.78 -17.33
C HIS A 374 4.47 6.80 -17.76
N HIS A 375 5.37 7.16 -16.84
CA HIS A 375 6.39 8.20 -17.09
C HIS A 375 7.72 7.67 -17.61
N GLY A 376 7.97 6.35 -17.56
CA GLY A 376 9.26 5.78 -17.94
C GLY A 376 10.40 6.21 -17.00
N ILE A 377 10.10 6.42 -15.72
CA ILE A 377 11.05 6.79 -14.66
C ILE A 377 10.85 5.87 -13.49
N LEU A 378 11.90 5.21 -13.04
CA LEU A 378 11.87 4.33 -11.88
C LEU A 378 12.29 5.08 -10.62
N PRO A 379 11.47 5.10 -9.55
CA PRO A 379 11.83 5.78 -8.31
C PRO A 379 12.99 5.06 -7.60
N PRO A 380 13.83 5.79 -6.84
CA PRO A 380 14.98 5.22 -6.16
C PRO A 380 14.61 4.53 -4.85
N THR A 381 15.52 3.70 -4.35
CA THR A 381 15.68 3.42 -2.93
C THR A 381 16.68 4.42 -2.37
N ILE A 382 16.20 5.38 -1.56
CA ILE A 382 17.12 6.36 -0.93
C ILE A 382 17.77 5.76 0.33
N ASN A 383 18.81 6.44 0.83
CA ASN A 383 19.58 6.03 2.00
C ASN A 383 20.36 4.72 1.81
N TYR A 384 20.60 4.31 0.57
CA TYR A 384 21.46 3.18 0.25
C TYR A 384 22.92 3.66 0.23
N GLU A 385 23.62 3.50 1.37
CA GLU A 385 24.97 4.01 1.58
C GLU A 385 26.00 2.86 1.68
N THR A 386 25.61 1.75 2.30
CA THR A 386 26.48 0.60 2.53
C THR A 386 25.86 -0.65 1.91
N PRO A 387 26.45 -1.20 0.85
CA PRO A 387 25.98 -2.45 0.25
C PRO A 387 25.96 -3.60 1.26
N ASP A 388 24.86 -4.35 1.27
CA ASP A 388 24.73 -5.58 2.04
C ASP A 388 25.01 -6.78 1.13
N PRO A 389 25.97 -7.68 1.45
CA PRO A 389 26.26 -8.85 0.62
C PRO A 389 25.07 -9.83 0.48
N ASP A 390 24.10 -9.82 1.40
CA ASP A 390 22.88 -10.60 1.31
C ASP A 390 21.82 -9.92 0.39
N CYS A 391 22.01 -8.62 0.09
CA CYS A 391 21.14 -7.81 -0.76
C CYS A 391 21.95 -7.25 -1.94
N ASP A 392 22.25 -8.10 -2.95
CA ASP A 392 23.21 -7.83 -4.05
C ASP A 392 22.55 -7.62 -5.42
N LEU A 393 21.30 -7.11 -5.46
CA LEU A 393 20.59 -6.77 -6.68
C LEU A 393 20.71 -5.26 -7.02
N ASP A 394 20.12 -4.83 -8.13
CA ASP A 394 20.06 -3.42 -8.53
C ASP A 394 18.88 -2.73 -7.85
N TYR A 395 19.12 -2.05 -6.74
CA TYR A 395 18.08 -1.38 -5.95
C TYR A 395 17.82 0.07 -6.34
N ILE A 396 18.28 0.53 -7.49
CA ILE A 396 18.18 1.93 -7.97
C ILE A 396 18.65 2.89 -6.86
N PRO A 397 19.92 2.88 -6.47
CA PRO A 397 20.38 3.59 -5.29
C PRO A 397 20.29 5.11 -5.42
N ASN A 398 19.61 5.74 -4.48
CA ASN A 398 19.56 7.18 -4.19
C ASN A 398 19.05 8.14 -5.28
N GLN A 399 19.02 7.74 -6.53
CA GLN A 399 18.59 8.60 -7.64
C GLN A 399 17.63 7.87 -8.57
N ALA A 400 16.53 8.53 -8.92
CA ALA A 400 15.58 8.00 -9.89
C ALA A 400 16.26 7.73 -11.24
N ARG A 401 15.84 6.67 -11.91
CA ARG A 401 16.41 6.22 -13.18
C ARG A 401 15.40 6.39 -14.29
N LYS A 402 15.82 7.08 -15.35
CA LYS A 402 15.03 7.12 -16.58
C LYS A 402 15.20 5.79 -17.32
N GLN A 403 14.17 4.99 -17.32
CA GLN A 403 14.15 3.66 -17.94
C GLN A 403 12.70 3.31 -18.29
N ASP A 404 12.42 3.19 -19.57
CA ASP A 404 11.11 2.77 -20.07
C ASP A 404 10.99 1.24 -19.93
N VAL A 405 9.96 0.79 -19.19
CA VAL A 405 9.69 -0.63 -18.95
C VAL A 405 8.23 -0.93 -19.28
N GLU A 406 7.97 -2.14 -19.77
CA GLU A 406 6.62 -2.57 -20.17
C GLU A 406 5.87 -3.21 -19.00
N LEU A 407 6.60 -3.88 -18.11
CA LEU A 407 6.02 -4.68 -17.03
C LEU A 407 6.68 -4.36 -15.70
N ALA A 408 5.84 -4.20 -14.68
CA ALA A 408 6.27 -4.01 -13.31
C ALA A 408 5.55 -4.95 -12.35
N LEU A 409 6.24 -5.37 -11.29
CA LEU A 409 5.65 -6.03 -10.14
C LEU A 409 5.54 -5.06 -8.96
N SER A 410 4.46 -5.20 -8.17
CA SER A 410 4.33 -4.59 -6.85
C SER A 410 4.17 -5.69 -5.81
N ASN A 411 5.13 -5.79 -4.89
CA ASN A 411 5.18 -6.82 -3.85
C ASN A 411 4.71 -6.27 -2.50
N ALA A 412 3.89 -7.04 -1.80
CA ALA A 412 3.50 -6.74 -0.43
C ALA A 412 3.44 -8.03 0.41
N PHE A 413 4.21 -8.06 1.50
CA PHE A 413 4.33 -9.22 2.38
C PHE A 413 3.96 -8.79 3.81
N GLY A 414 3.00 -9.51 4.42
CA GLY A 414 2.38 -9.09 5.68
C GLY A 414 2.67 -10.04 6.84
N PHE A 415 2.59 -9.50 8.05
CA PHE A 415 2.52 -10.31 9.26
C PHE A 415 1.39 -11.35 9.13
N GLY A 416 1.59 -12.53 9.70
CA GLY A 416 0.75 -13.71 9.47
C GLY A 416 1.19 -14.51 8.23
N GLY A 417 2.28 -14.08 7.56
CA GLY A 417 2.81 -14.73 6.37
C GLY A 417 1.91 -14.55 5.13
N THR A 418 1.16 -13.47 5.05
CA THR A 418 0.30 -13.17 3.89
C THR A 418 1.10 -12.43 2.83
N ASN A 419 1.15 -12.97 1.62
CA ASN A 419 1.93 -12.43 0.51
C ASN A 419 1.02 -12.12 -0.68
N ALA A 420 1.22 -10.95 -1.30
CA ALA A 420 0.51 -10.53 -2.49
C ALA A 420 1.46 -9.86 -3.49
N THR A 421 1.37 -10.22 -4.75
CA THR A 421 2.08 -9.59 -5.86
C THR A 421 1.08 -9.21 -6.95
N LEU A 422 1.15 -7.97 -7.43
CA LEU A 422 0.44 -7.49 -8.61
C LEU A 422 1.40 -7.43 -9.80
N VAL A 423 0.91 -7.77 -10.98
CA VAL A 423 1.60 -7.53 -12.26
C VAL A 423 0.88 -6.40 -12.98
N LEU A 424 1.65 -5.37 -13.30
CA LEU A 424 1.20 -4.18 -13.98
C LEU A 424 1.84 -4.08 -15.36
N ARG A 425 1.06 -3.69 -16.36
CA ARG A 425 1.50 -3.50 -17.74
C ARG A 425 1.29 -2.06 -18.17
N LYS A 426 2.28 -1.49 -18.86
CA LYS A 426 2.14 -0.19 -19.52
C LYS A 426 1.04 -0.25 -20.55
N TYR A 427 0.10 0.70 -20.47
CA TYR A 427 -0.93 0.81 -21.49
C TYR A 427 -0.39 1.52 -22.74
N ARG A 428 -0.69 0.96 -23.90
CA ARG A 428 -0.45 1.57 -25.20
C ARG A 428 -1.78 1.71 -25.92
N ALA A 429 -2.17 2.96 -26.23
CA ALA A 429 -3.40 3.27 -26.97
C ALA A 429 -3.34 2.77 -28.42
#